data_9d95a05fbfb88ca86a5869e2dc5cdbb2
#
_entry.id   9d95a05fbfb88ca86a5869e2dc5cdbb2
#
_cell.length_a   1.000
_cell.length_b   1.000
_cell.length_c   1.000
_cell.angle_alpha   90.00
_cell.angle_beta   90.00
_cell.angle_gamma   90.00
#
_symmetry.space_group_name_H-M   'P 1'
#
loop_
_entity.id
_entity.type
_entity.pdbx_description
1 polymer ?
#
loop_
_entity_poly.entity_id
_entity_poly.type
_entity_poly.pdbx_seq_one_letter_code
_entity_poly.pdbx_strand_id
1 'polypeptide(L)'
;MILVTQDYYLFQGVKNFFPDIIQLDSSGKAILDNEVDEVSLLVDSRSPLCHYDYLVLAAAKSRKRICCIVLDMRHREEHLLSLKSFLNMSLSPADMATLFGLFLEMNSKRLTKEWFDDLRLSLSEQLMLRLLMAGMTMEEVAVNLNTSLKSLYRKRTALYERLGLD
;
A
#
# COMPACT_ATOMS: atom_id res chain seq x y z
N MET A 1 6.65 -10.47 -6.59
CA MET A 1 6.21 -9.60 -5.47
C MET A 1 6.58 -8.17 -5.77
N ILE A 2 5.73 -7.21 -5.41
CA ILE A 2 5.97 -5.78 -5.62
C ILE A 2 5.95 -5.07 -4.26
N LEU A 3 6.96 -4.26 -3.97
CA LEU A 3 7.01 -3.40 -2.78
C LEU A 3 6.63 -1.96 -3.15
N VAL A 4 5.59 -1.46 -2.51
CA VAL A 4 5.12 -0.08 -2.65
C VAL A 4 5.74 0.74 -1.53
N THR A 5 6.83 1.44 -1.83
CA THR A 5 7.53 2.33 -0.89
C THR A 5 8.37 3.36 -1.64
N GLN A 6 8.53 4.52 -1.03
CA GLN A 6 9.53 5.52 -1.42
C GLN A 6 10.82 5.42 -0.60
N ASP A 7 10.82 4.58 0.43
CA ASP A 7 11.98 4.37 1.28
C ASP A 7 12.96 3.40 0.60
N TYR A 8 14.04 3.94 0.06
CA TYR A 8 15.08 3.17 -0.60
C TYR A 8 15.76 2.15 0.33
N TYR A 9 15.95 2.51 1.60
CA TYR A 9 16.60 1.60 2.56
C TYR A 9 15.69 0.44 2.93
N LEU A 10 14.40 0.69 3.11
CA LEU A 10 13.42 -0.37 3.29
C LEU A 10 13.41 -1.31 2.07
N PHE A 11 13.41 -0.74 0.86
CA PHE A 11 13.47 -1.56 -0.35
C PHE A 11 14.71 -2.44 -0.40
N GLN A 12 15.90 -1.90 -0.14
CA GLN A 12 17.14 -2.68 -0.15
C GLN A 12 17.14 -3.75 0.96
N GLY A 13 16.64 -3.44 2.15
CA GLY A 13 16.47 -4.40 3.23
C GLY A 13 15.59 -5.57 2.83
N VAL A 14 14.41 -5.29 2.29
CA VAL A 14 13.46 -6.32 1.84
C VAL A 14 14.00 -7.12 0.66
N LYS A 15 14.73 -6.50 -0.26
CA LYS A 15 15.35 -7.15 -1.42
C LYS A 15 16.36 -8.23 -1.03
N ASN A 16 17.02 -8.10 0.11
CA ASN A 16 17.93 -9.14 0.61
C ASN A 16 17.21 -10.45 0.93
N PHE A 17 15.91 -10.41 1.26
CA PHE A 17 15.09 -11.59 1.55
C PHE A 17 14.29 -12.05 0.34
N PHE A 18 13.93 -11.11 -0.52
CA PHE A 18 13.14 -11.35 -1.74
C PHE A 18 13.87 -10.75 -2.94
N PRO A 19 14.89 -11.43 -3.50
CA PRO A 19 15.75 -10.88 -4.55
C PRO A 19 14.98 -10.39 -5.79
N ASP A 20 13.87 -11.04 -6.12
CA ASP A 20 13.03 -10.72 -7.29
C ASP A 20 11.96 -9.65 -6.99
N ILE A 21 12.03 -8.98 -5.83
CA ILE A 21 11.07 -7.93 -5.50
C ILE A 21 11.29 -6.70 -6.38
N ILE A 22 10.20 -6.14 -6.87
CA ILE A 22 10.20 -4.91 -7.67
C ILE A 22 9.69 -3.77 -6.80
N GLN A 23 10.40 -2.64 -6.81
CA GLN A 23 9.92 -1.43 -6.17
C GLN A 23 8.92 -0.73 -7.08
N LEU A 24 7.74 -0.44 -6.54
CA LEU A 24 6.76 0.40 -7.19
C LEU A 24 6.87 1.83 -6.66
N ASP A 25 7.28 2.72 -7.51
CA ASP A 25 7.23 4.16 -7.29
C ASP A 25 6.09 4.80 -8.09
N SER A 26 6.03 6.12 -8.09
CA SER A 26 5.01 6.86 -8.83
C SER A 26 5.05 6.62 -10.35
N SER A 27 6.18 6.12 -10.90
CA SER A 27 6.33 5.79 -12.32
C SER A 27 5.95 4.34 -12.64
N GLY A 28 5.89 3.47 -11.64
CA GLY A 28 5.65 2.04 -11.78
C GLY A 28 4.18 1.62 -11.86
N LYS A 29 3.25 2.55 -12.00
CA LYS A 29 1.80 2.29 -12.06
C LYS A 29 1.41 1.26 -13.12
N ALA A 30 2.11 1.24 -14.25
CA ALA A 30 1.88 0.33 -15.35
C ALA A 30 2.18 -1.15 -15.02
N ILE A 31 2.96 -1.44 -13.96
CA ILE A 31 3.34 -2.82 -13.61
C ILE A 31 2.12 -3.63 -13.14
N LEU A 32 1.14 -2.96 -12.51
CA LEU A 32 -0.11 -3.62 -12.07
C LEU A 32 -1.03 -3.99 -13.24
N ASP A 33 -0.84 -3.35 -14.38
CA ASP A 33 -1.62 -3.61 -15.61
C ASP A 33 -1.07 -4.78 -16.44
N ASN A 34 0.08 -5.35 -16.04
CA ASN A 34 0.72 -6.46 -16.74
C ASN A 34 -0.05 -7.79 -16.61
N GLU A 35 0.17 -8.70 -17.55
CA GLU A 35 -0.57 -9.95 -17.81
C GLU A 35 -0.48 -11.05 -16.73
N VAL A 36 0.05 -10.76 -15.55
CA VAL A 36 0.23 -11.75 -14.47
C VAL A 36 -1.09 -12.00 -13.76
N ASP A 37 -1.52 -13.25 -13.65
CA ASP A 37 -2.80 -13.66 -13.04
C ASP A 37 -2.87 -13.43 -11.51
N GLU A 38 -1.73 -13.39 -10.84
CA GLU A 38 -1.63 -13.20 -9.40
C GLU A 38 -0.54 -12.18 -9.04
N VAL A 39 -0.90 -11.18 -8.24
CA VAL A 39 0.00 -10.12 -7.81
C VAL A 39 0.04 -10.06 -6.29
N SER A 40 1.23 -10.21 -5.72
CA SER A 40 1.48 -9.98 -4.30
C SER A 40 2.09 -8.60 -4.10
N LEU A 41 1.40 -7.76 -3.34
CA LEU A 41 1.81 -6.40 -3.02
C LEU A 41 2.21 -6.31 -1.55
N LEU A 42 3.38 -5.78 -1.28
CA LEU A 42 3.83 -5.38 0.04
C LEU A 42 3.81 -3.85 0.11
N VAL A 43 3.01 -3.28 0.99
CA VAL A 43 2.75 -1.83 1.02
C VAL A 43 3.29 -1.23 2.31
N ASP A 44 4.22 -0.30 2.19
CA ASP A 44 4.67 0.53 3.30
C ASP A 44 3.57 1.53 3.68
N SER A 45 3.07 1.48 4.92
CA SER A 45 2.00 2.37 5.41
C SER A 45 2.38 3.85 5.40
N ARG A 46 3.68 4.18 5.29
CA ARG A 46 4.19 5.55 5.15
C ARG A 46 4.15 6.07 3.71
N SER A 47 3.86 5.18 2.74
CA SER A 47 3.79 5.57 1.33
C SER A 47 2.74 6.66 1.11
N PRO A 48 2.94 7.56 0.14
CA PRO A 48 1.97 8.60 -0.18
C PRO A 48 0.59 8.04 -0.47
N LEU A 49 -0.44 8.74 -0.02
CA LEU A 49 -1.84 8.32 -0.17
C LEU A 49 -2.25 8.08 -1.63
N CYS A 50 -1.64 8.77 -2.59
CA CYS A 50 -1.90 8.54 -4.01
C CYS A 50 -1.54 7.10 -4.48
N HIS A 51 -0.61 6.43 -3.81
CA HIS A 51 -0.31 5.03 -4.10
C HIS A 51 -1.44 4.11 -3.63
N TYR A 52 -2.05 4.41 -2.47
CA TYR A 52 -3.22 3.67 -1.99
C TYR A 52 -4.43 3.88 -2.89
N ASP A 53 -4.68 5.12 -3.33
CA ASP A 53 -5.75 5.42 -4.28
C ASP A 53 -5.64 4.54 -5.52
N TYR A 54 -4.43 4.42 -6.07
CA TYR A 54 -4.15 3.57 -7.23
C TYR A 54 -4.40 2.09 -6.92
N LEU A 55 -3.86 1.59 -5.81
CA LEU A 55 -3.98 0.19 -5.42
C LEU A 55 -5.44 -0.22 -5.21
N VAL A 56 -6.22 0.62 -4.50
CA VAL A 56 -7.65 0.37 -4.27
C VAL A 56 -8.40 0.29 -5.60
N LEU A 57 -8.16 1.23 -6.50
CA LEU A 57 -8.85 1.23 -7.79
C LEU A 57 -8.42 0.07 -8.68
N ALA A 58 -7.13 -0.23 -8.73
CA ALA A 58 -6.59 -1.34 -9.50
C ALA A 58 -7.13 -2.68 -8.97
N ALA A 59 -7.15 -2.87 -7.66
CA ALA A 59 -7.69 -4.06 -7.02
C ALA A 59 -9.20 -4.23 -7.32
N ALA A 60 -9.99 -3.16 -7.17
CA ALA A 60 -11.43 -3.20 -7.41
C ALA A 60 -11.80 -3.49 -8.87
N LYS A 61 -10.93 -3.17 -9.83
CA LYS A 61 -11.19 -3.35 -11.27
C LYS A 61 -10.48 -4.53 -11.89
N SER A 62 -9.46 -5.05 -11.23
CA SER A 62 -8.65 -6.12 -11.76
C SER A 62 -9.41 -7.45 -11.73
N ARG A 63 -9.23 -8.25 -12.79
CA ARG A 63 -9.63 -9.67 -12.80
C ARG A 63 -8.58 -10.57 -12.15
N LYS A 64 -7.45 -10.02 -11.72
CA LYS A 64 -6.32 -10.73 -11.15
C LYS A 64 -6.55 -11.04 -9.67
N ARG A 65 -5.90 -12.08 -9.18
CA ARG A 65 -5.77 -12.31 -7.74
C ARG A 65 -4.77 -11.32 -7.17
N ILE A 66 -5.20 -10.48 -6.26
CA ILE A 66 -4.32 -9.51 -5.59
C ILE A 66 -4.30 -9.86 -4.10
N CYS A 67 -3.12 -10.12 -3.58
CA CYS A 67 -2.86 -10.22 -2.14
C CYS A 67 -2.04 -9.00 -1.74
N CYS A 68 -2.60 -8.16 -0.90
CA CYS A 68 -1.94 -6.98 -0.39
C CYS A 68 -1.60 -7.17 1.09
N ILE A 69 -0.32 -7.00 1.44
CA ILE A 69 0.17 -7.02 2.81
C ILE A 69 0.61 -5.61 3.16
N VAL A 70 -0.07 -4.98 4.09
CA VAL A 70 0.29 -3.64 4.56
C VAL A 70 1.27 -3.76 5.70
N LEU A 71 2.46 -3.19 5.53
CA LEU A 71 3.45 -3.03 6.60
C LEU A 71 3.08 -1.78 7.39
N ASP A 72 2.57 -1.96 8.59
CA ASP A 72 2.25 -0.85 9.48
C ASP A 72 3.53 -0.28 10.10
N MET A 73 4.08 0.73 9.42
CA MET A 73 5.31 1.42 9.83
C MET A 73 5.04 2.66 10.67
N ARG A 74 3.77 2.99 10.94
CA ARG A 74 3.37 4.22 11.64
C ARG A 74 3.23 4.01 13.14
N HIS A 75 2.95 2.78 13.59
CA HIS A 75 2.88 2.47 15.00
C HIS A 75 4.24 2.68 15.66
N ARG A 76 4.37 3.79 16.37
CA ARG A 76 5.57 4.19 17.10
C ARG A 76 5.72 3.48 18.44
N GLU A 77 4.72 2.72 18.84
CA GLU A 77 4.69 2.13 20.16
C GLU A 77 5.55 0.88 20.19
N GLU A 78 6.64 1.01 20.93
CA GLU A 78 7.40 0.03 21.73
C GLU A 78 7.30 -1.45 21.31
N HIS A 79 7.26 -1.73 20.02
CA HIS A 79 7.39 -3.10 19.58
C HIS A 79 8.83 -3.56 19.83
N LEU A 80 8.98 -4.67 20.54
CA LEU A 80 10.25 -5.37 20.78
C LEU A 80 11.06 -5.60 19.49
N LEU A 81 10.40 -5.56 18.33
CA LEU A 81 10.97 -5.67 17.00
C LEU A 81 10.80 -4.34 16.25
N SER A 82 11.71 -3.41 16.49
CA SER A 82 11.78 -2.19 15.66
C SER A 82 12.52 -2.50 14.36
N LEU A 83 12.27 -1.71 13.32
CA LEU A 83 13.08 -1.75 12.08
C LEU A 83 14.58 -1.62 12.38
N LYS A 84 14.97 -0.91 13.44
CA LYS A 84 16.36 -0.82 13.91
C LYS A 84 16.91 -2.15 14.38
N SER A 85 16.09 -2.98 15.03
CA SER A 85 16.50 -4.34 15.44
C SER A 85 16.63 -5.26 14.24
N PHE A 86 15.75 -5.13 13.27
CA PHE A 86 15.80 -5.85 12.00
C PHE A 86 17.05 -5.51 11.18
N LEU A 87 17.44 -4.23 11.12
CA LEU A 87 18.62 -3.75 10.39
C LEU A 87 19.93 -3.89 11.19
N ASN A 88 19.94 -4.60 12.30
CA ASN A 88 21.14 -4.82 13.09
C ASN A 88 22.12 -5.74 12.33
N MET A 89 23.16 -5.14 11.76
CA MET A 89 24.18 -5.82 10.95
C MET A 89 25.01 -6.85 11.73
N SER A 90 24.89 -6.92 13.07
CA SER A 90 25.58 -7.91 13.90
C SER A 90 24.86 -9.26 13.96
N LEU A 91 23.62 -9.33 13.46
CA LEU A 91 22.85 -10.57 13.41
C LEU A 91 23.26 -11.44 12.22
N SER A 92 23.16 -12.76 12.40
CA SER A 92 23.33 -13.67 11.28
C SER A 92 22.19 -13.49 10.25
N PRO A 93 22.41 -13.81 8.94
CA PRO A 93 21.35 -13.75 7.94
C PRO A 93 20.10 -14.58 8.31
N ALA A 94 20.29 -15.71 8.99
CA ALA A 94 19.18 -16.56 9.44
C ALA A 94 18.36 -15.89 10.55
N ASP A 95 19.03 -15.26 11.52
CA ASP A 95 18.35 -14.51 12.59
C ASP A 95 17.64 -13.30 12.05
N MET A 96 18.23 -12.59 11.07
CA MET A 96 17.61 -11.48 10.37
C MET A 96 16.34 -11.93 9.62
N ALA A 97 16.40 -13.07 8.93
CA ALA A 97 15.24 -13.62 8.23
C ALA A 97 14.10 -13.96 9.21
N THR A 98 14.43 -14.56 10.34
CA THR A 98 13.47 -14.88 11.42
C THR A 98 12.83 -13.61 11.98
N LEU A 99 13.64 -12.60 12.31
CA LEU A 99 13.15 -11.31 12.82
C LEU A 99 12.26 -10.61 11.80
N PHE A 100 12.62 -10.67 10.51
CA PHE A 100 11.80 -10.08 9.45
C PHE A 100 10.45 -10.79 9.31
N GLY A 101 10.43 -12.12 9.39
CA GLY A 101 9.18 -12.89 9.41
C GLY A 101 8.28 -12.47 10.57
N LEU A 102 8.82 -12.38 11.77
CA LEU A 102 8.09 -11.91 12.96
C LEU A 102 7.62 -10.45 12.79
N PHE A 103 8.46 -9.58 12.24
CA PHE A 103 8.08 -8.20 11.96
C PHE A 103 6.90 -8.12 10.99
N LEU A 104 6.91 -8.93 9.92
CA LEU A 104 5.80 -9.00 8.98
C LEU A 104 4.52 -9.51 9.63
N GLU A 105 4.60 -10.53 10.49
CA GLU A 105 3.43 -11.06 11.21
C GLU A 105 2.82 -10.03 12.15
N MET A 106 3.64 -9.29 12.88
CA MET A 106 3.19 -8.33 13.88
C MET A 106 2.69 -7.01 13.28
N ASN A 107 3.27 -6.59 12.17
CA ASN A 107 3.05 -5.25 11.59
C ASN A 107 2.36 -5.30 10.21
N SER A 108 1.73 -6.41 9.85
CA SER A 108 1.08 -6.54 8.54
C SER A 108 -0.42 -6.81 8.67
N LYS A 109 -1.18 -6.15 7.81
CA LYS A 109 -2.59 -6.48 7.54
C LYS A 109 -2.67 -7.10 6.15
N ARG A 110 -3.32 -8.26 6.03
CA ARG A 110 -3.54 -8.91 4.73
C ARG A 110 -4.87 -8.48 4.15
N LEU A 111 -4.84 -7.95 2.94
CA LEU A 111 -6.00 -7.54 2.18
C LEU A 111 -6.08 -8.42 0.93
N THR A 112 -7.14 -9.20 0.81
CA THR A 112 -7.36 -10.08 -0.34
C THR A 112 -8.20 -9.38 -1.41
N LYS A 113 -8.21 -9.95 -2.62
CA LYS A 113 -9.07 -9.43 -3.71
C LYS A 113 -10.55 -9.44 -3.31
N GLU A 114 -11.00 -10.50 -2.68
CA GLU A 114 -12.38 -10.64 -2.20
C GLU A 114 -12.76 -9.48 -1.27
N TRP A 115 -11.84 -9.10 -0.40
CA TRP A 115 -12.02 -7.98 0.50
C TRP A 115 -12.16 -6.64 -0.26
N PHE A 116 -11.37 -6.41 -1.32
CA PHE A 116 -11.51 -5.23 -2.17
C PHE A 116 -12.83 -5.25 -2.96
N ASP A 117 -13.28 -6.42 -3.42
CA ASP A 117 -14.55 -6.57 -4.12
C ASP A 117 -15.74 -6.26 -3.18
N ASP A 118 -15.64 -6.63 -1.91
CA ASP A 118 -16.65 -6.34 -0.88
C ASP A 118 -16.74 -4.85 -0.51
N LEU A 119 -15.72 -4.05 -0.80
CA LEU A 119 -15.74 -2.60 -0.54
C LEU A 119 -16.86 -1.86 -1.28
N ARG A 120 -17.35 -2.40 -2.38
CA ARG A 120 -18.41 -1.81 -3.21
C ARG A 120 -18.23 -0.31 -3.41
N LEU A 121 -17.13 0.06 -4.06
CA LEU A 121 -16.82 1.47 -4.33
C LEU A 121 -17.99 2.15 -5.08
N SER A 122 -18.54 3.21 -4.51
CA SER A 122 -19.50 4.07 -5.19
C SER A 122 -18.89 4.74 -6.41
N LEU A 123 -19.72 5.17 -7.37
CA LEU A 123 -19.26 5.92 -8.53
C LEU A 123 -18.47 7.17 -8.14
N SER A 124 -18.90 7.87 -7.08
CA SER A 124 -18.20 9.04 -6.54
C SER A 124 -16.80 8.71 -6.02
N GLU A 125 -16.65 7.58 -5.32
CA GLU A 125 -15.34 7.12 -4.84
C GLU A 125 -14.44 6.69 -6.00
N GLN A 126 -14.98 5.98 -6.99
CA GLN A 126 -14.22 5.59 -8.18
C GLN A 126 -13.74 6.80 -8.98
N LEU A 127 -14.59 7.83 -9.16
CA LEU A 127 -14.22 9.06 -9.84
C LEU A 127 -13.15 9.83 -9.07
N MET A 128 -13.33 9.98 -7.74
CA MET A 128 -12.32 10.60 -6.85
C MET A 128 -10.96 9.92 -7.03
N LEU A 129 -10.90 8.60 -6.91
CA LEU A 129 -9.65 7.84 -7.05
C LEU A 129 -9.02 8.02 -8.43
N ARG A 130 -9.82 8.01 -9.52
CA ARG A 130 -9.31 8.22 -10.88
C ARG A 130 -8.67 9.59 -11.06
N LEU A 131 -9.31 10.63 -10.55
CA LEU A 131 -8.80 12.00 -10.69
C LEU A 131 -7.51 12.18 -9.88
N LEU A 132 -7.47 11.64 -8.65
CA LEU A 132 -6.25 11.63 -7.83
C LEU A 132 -5.10 10.85 -8.51
N MET A 133 -5.41 9.71 -9.13
CA MET A 133 -4.41 8.93 -9.89
C MET A 133 -3.91 9.68 -11.14
N ALA A 134 -4.75 10.52 -11.74
CA ALA A 134 -4.34 11.39 -12.84
C ALA A 134 -3.43 12.54 -12.38
N GLY A 135 -3.13 12.64 -11.07
CA GLY A 135 -2.24 13.65 -10.50
C GLY A 135 -2.93 14.95 -10.10
N MET A 136 -4.27 14.99 -10.10
CA MET A 136 -5.01 16.16 -9.65
C MET A 136 -4.90 16.34 -8.14
N THR A 137 -4.85 17.59 -7.71
CA THR A 137 -4.89 17.95 -6.29
C THR A 137 -6.29 17.71 -5.70
N MET A 138 -6.40 17.64 -4.37
CA MET A 138 -7.70 17.50 -3.70
C MET A 138 -8.63 18.67 -4.01
N GLU A 139 -8.09 19.88 -4.19
CA GLU A 139 -8.82 21.08 -4.57
C GLU A 139 -9.42 20.94 -5.97
N GLU A 140 -8.63 20.53 -6.94
CA GLU A 140 -9.07 20.31 -8.31
C GLU A 140 -10.14 19.20 -8.39
N VAL A 141 -9.95 18.11 -7.65
CA VAL A 141 -10.93 17.02 -7.55
C VAL A 141 -12.23 17.51 -6.92
N ALA A 142 -12.17 18.35 -5.88
CA ALA A 142 -13.35 18.91 -5.24
C ALA A 142 -14.16 19.76 -6.23
N VAL A 143 -13.49 20.59 -7.04
CA VAL A 143 -14.12 21.38 -8.10
C VAL A 143 -14.76 20.46 -9.15
N ASN A 144 -14.04 19.47 -9.66
CA ASN A 144 -14.52 18.55 -10.68
C ASN A 144 -15.74 17.73 -10.24
N LEU A 145 -15.77 17.33 -8.97
CA LEU A 145 -16.88 16.56 -8.39
C LEU A 145 -17.99 17.44 -7.80
N ASN A 146 -17.90 18.77 -7.98
CA ASN A 146 -18.84 19.75 -7.45
C ASN A 146 -19.14 19.50 -5.96
N THR A 147 -18.08 19.32 -5.17
CA THR A 147 -18.16 19.04 -3.74
C THR A 147 -17.22 19.95 -2.95
N SER A 148 -17.45 20.10 -1.64
CA SER A 148 -16.51 20.85 -0.83
C SER A 148 -15.25 20.03 -0.53
N LEU A 149 -14.11 20.71 -0.44
CA LEU A 149 -12.83 20.09 -0.07
C LEU A 149 -12.94 19.29 1.24
N LYS A 150 -13.63 19.83 2.24
CA LYS A 150 -13.87 19.16 3.53
C LYS A 150 -14.67 17.84 3.35
N SER A 151 -15.69 17.85 2.48
CA SER A 151 -16.48 16.65 2.19
C SER A 151 -15.64 15.59 1.48
N LEU A 152 -14.78 16.03 0.56
CA LEU A 152 -13.89 15.14 -0.19
C LEU A 152 -12.87 14.45 0.74
N TYR A 153 -12.23 15.22 1.64
CA TYR A 153 -11.33 14.64 2.65
C TYR A 153 -12.05 13.61 3.54
N ARG A 154 -13.26 13.92 4.00
CA ARG A 154 -14.06 12.97 4.80
C ARG A 154 -14.35 11.68 4.04
N LYS A 155 -14.72 11.76 2.76
CA LYS A 155 -14.97 10.59 1.92
C LYS A 155 -13.71 9.74 1.77
N ARG A 156 -12.57 10.39 1.55
CA ARG A 156 -11.28 9.71 1.42
C ARG A 156 -10.88 9.01 2.71
N THR A 157 -10.95 9.71 3.84
CA THR A 157 -10.68 9.14 5.17
C THR A 157 -11.59 7.94 5.45
N ALA A 158 -12.91 8.08 5.27
CA ALA A 158 -13.85 6.97 5.48
C ALA A 158 -13.54 5.76 4.57
N LEU A 159 -13.06 6.00 3.35
CA LEU A 159 -12.61 4.92 2.47
C LEU A 159 -11.38 4.20 3.06
N TYR A 160 -10.39 4.95 3.55
CA TYR A 160 -9.19 4.35 4.16
C TYR A 160 -9.48 3.66 5.48
N GLU A 161 -10.37 4.20 6.32
CA GLU A 161 -10.86 3.53 7.53
C GLU A 161 -11.48 2.17 7.20
N ARG A 162 -12.31 2.09 6.15
CA ARG A 162 -12.86 0.82 5.66
C ARG A 162 -11.75 -0.15 5.19
N LEU A 163 -10.65 0.41 4.67
CA LEU A 163 -9.46 -0.33 4.27
C LEU A 163 -8.57 -0.73 5.46
N GLY A 164 -8.79 -0.15 6.64
CA GLY A 164 -7.91 -0.33 7.79
C GLY A 164 -6.49 0.21 7.54
N LEU A 165 -6.38 1.30 6.77
CA LEU A 165 -5.13 1.97 6.37
C LEU A 165 -4.90 3.30 7.09
N ASP A 166 -5.65 3.62 8.10
CA ASP A 166 -5.59 4.83 8.95
C ASP A 166 -4.46 4.81 9.99
#